data_1e40c7d9450f2b485569043d81defad2
#
_entry.id   1e40c7d9450f2b485569043d81defad2
#
_cell.length_a   1.000
_cell.length_b   1.000
_cell.length_c   1.000
_cell.angle_alpha   90.00
_cell.angle_beta   90.00
_cell.angle_gamma   90.00
#
_symmetry.space_group_name_H-M   'P 1'
#
loop_
_entity.id
_entity.type
_entity.pdbx_description
1 polymer ?
#
loop_
_entity_poly.entity_id
_entity_poly.type
_entity_poly.pdbx_seq_one_letter_code
_entity_poly.pdbx_strand_id
1 'polypeptide(L)'
;MRRSLIPVVLGLALVTPWSFANSDPGGPGTPPAPNAAAAATTDAVTTDADLSPTTGTTASFLPPLPSLPHGKTTVIGGVIRRIDPVSDQMTLKVYGGGKPMKILFDERTQLYRDGVRTPLDDMRAEDHASVETTLDGDDVFAVSVHMLSRSPQGECEGQVLAFDPRNGEVTLRNTLSGEPIKLRVEARTTIARMGQPAFASSVTGTSDLMRGALISVKFEADNAGAGVADAISILATPGSGFYFSGNVTFLDMHAGLIAITDPRDERSYTIAFDPARFPASRDLHEGERVSVTASFDGKQYVASKLSVY
;
A
#
# COMPACT_ATOMS: atom_id res chain seq x y z
N MET A 1 -15.21 34.72 -23.64
CA MET A 1 -14.90 33.27 -23.50
C MET A 1 -14.73 32.94 -22.01
N ARG A 2 -15.78 32.43 -21.39
CA ARG A 2 -15.78 32.04 -19.96
C ARG A 2 -15.46 30.56 -19.87
N ARG A 3 -14.34 30.19 -19.24
CA ARG A 3 -13.99 28.81 -18.92
C ARG A 3 -14.75 28.41 -17.65
N SER A 4 -15.66 27.48 -17.78
CA SER A 4 -16.37 26.85 -16.68
C SER A 4 -15.44 25.78 -16.06
N LEU A 5 -15.11 25.96 -14.78
CA LEU A 5 -14.42 24.98 -13.96
C LEU A 5 -15.48 24.04 -13.39
N ILE A 6 -15.42 22.78 -13.74
CA ILE A 6 -16.24 21.72 -13.15
C ILE A 6 -15.46 21.20 -11.92
N PRO A 7 -16.06 21.19 -10.72
CA PRO A 7 -15.42 20.59 -9.55
C PRO A 7 -15.51 19.07 -9.65
N VAL A 8 -14.34 18.42 -9.63
CA VAL A 8 -14.22 16.98 -9.44
C VAL A 8 -14.52 16.66 -7.97
N VAL A 9 -15.63 15.99 -7.73
CA VAL A 9 -15.96 15.44 -6.41
C VAL A 9 -15.10 14.21 -6.18
N LEU A 10 -14.17 14.33 -5.24
CA LEU A 10 -13.30 13.26 -4.79
C LEU A 10 -14.10 12.34 -3.85
N GLY A 11 -14.51 11.18 -4.32
CA GLY A 11 -15.13 10.14 -3.50
C GLY A 11 -14.06 9.49 -2.60
N LEU A 12 -14.16 9.75 -1.30
CA LEU A 12 -13.32 9.15 -0.28
C LEU A 12 -13.79 7.70 -0.04
N ALA A 13 -13.10 6.73 -0.57
CA ALA A 13 -13.31 5.32 -0.22
C ALA A 13 -12.70 5.05 1.15
N LEU A 14 -13.55 4.81 2.14
CA LEU A 14 -13.17 4.33 3.47
C LEU A 14 -12.68 2.88 3.36
N VAL A 15 -11.38 2.71 3.52
CA VAL A 15 -10.77 1.39 3.68
C VAL A 15 -11.03 0.94 5.12
N THR A 16 -11.92 -0.03 5.31
CA THR A 16 -12.10 -0.71 6.59
C THR A 16 -10.98 -1.76 6.78
N PRO A 17 -10.31 -1.80 7.94
CA PRO A 17 -9.33 -2.85 8.20
C PRO A 17 -10.04 -4.19 8.41
N TRP A 18 -9.56 -5.22 7.75
CA TRP A 18 -10.00 -6.59 7.96
C TRP A 18 -9.53 -7.07 9.33
N SER A 19 -10.48 -7.30 10.23
CA SER A 19 -10.27 -8.05 11.46
C SER A 19 -10.32 -9.54 11.12
N PHE A 20 -9.19 -10.23 11.24
CA PHE A 20 -9.19 -11.69 11.27
C PHE A 20 -9.78 -12.17 12.59
N ALA A 21 -11.00 -12.66 12.56
CA ALA A 21 -11.57 -13.44 13.64
C ALA A 21 -11.00 -14.85 13.56
N ASN A 22 -10.18 -15.20 14.55
CA ASN A 22 -9.68 -16.55 14.78
C ASN A 22 -10.83 -17.36 15.39
N SER A 23 -11.43 -18.26 14.63
CA SER A 23 -12.43 -19.21 15.12
C SER A 23 -11.72 -20.48 15.54
N ASP A 24 -11.68 -20.70 16.85
CA ASP A 24 -11.26 -21.97 17.47
C ASP A 24 -12.49 -22.81 17.74
N PRO A 25 -12.60 -24.05 17.30
CA PRO A 25 -13.72 -24.92 17.65
C PRO A 25 -13.37 -25.83 18.83
N GLY A 26 -14.03 -25.57 19.91
CA GLY A 26 -14.70 -26.47 20.81
C GLY A 26 -14.02 -27.65 21.46
N GLY A 27 -14.24 -27.73 22.77
CA GLY A 27 -14.25 -28.94 23.55
C GLY A 27 -14.24 -28.67 25.04
N PRO A 28 -15.19 -29.25 25.83
CA PRO A 28 -15.38 -28.88 27.22
C PRO A 28 -14.53 -29.74 28.15
N GLY A 29 -13.89 -29.11 29.10
CA GLY A 29 -13.20 -29.81 30.20
C GLY A 29 -13.27 -28.99 31.48
N THR A 30 -14.09 -29.42 32.38
CA THR A 30 -14.41 -28.89 33.70
C THR A 30 -13.19 -28.88 34.65
N PRO A 31 -13.13 -27.94 35.62
CA PRO A 31 -12.00 -27.78 36.53
C PRO A 31 -12.08 -28.68 37.78
N PRO A 32 -11.02 -28.76 38.57
CA PRO A 32 -11.20 -28.71 40.02
C PRO A 32 -10.35 -27.64 40.71
N ALA A 33 -10.99 -26.91 41.57
CA ALA A 33 -10.44 -26.18 42.70
C ALA A 33 -10.39 -27.10 43.92
N PRO A 34 -10.05 -26.58 45.09
CA PRO A 34 -8.78 -26.12 45.61
C PRO A 34 -8.34 -26.99 46.79
N ASN A 35 -7.14 -26.86 47.30
CA ASN A 35 -6.88 -27.28 48.68
C ASN A 35 -6.00 -26.28 49.43
N ALA A 36 -6.56 -25.90 50.55
CA ALA A 36 -6.03 -25.01 51.55
C ALA A 36 -5.12 -25.76 52.54
N ALA A 37 -4.36 -24.96 53.28
CA ALA A 37 -3.83 -25.14 54.62
C ALA A 37 -2.54 -25.95 54.78
N ALA A 38 -1.50 -25.27 55.26
CA ALA A 38 -1.12 -25.50 56.68
C ALA A 38 -0.03 -24.47 57.07
N ALA A 39 -0.36 -23.78 58.14
CA ALA A 39 0.54 -22.97 58.92
C ALA A 39 1.53 -23.83 59.70
N ALA A 40 2.77 -23.38 59.82
CA ALA A 40 3.65 -23.78 60.92
C ALA A 40 4.54 -22.62 61.30
N THR A 41 4.25 -22.10 62.46
CA THR A 41 5.05 -21.23 63.32
C THR A 41 6.27 -22.01 63.85
N THR A 42 7.44 -21.43 63.90
CA THR A 42 8.39 -21.51 65.05
C THR A 42 9.59 -20.59 64.86
N ASP A 43 9.65 -19.64 65.75
CA ASP A 43 10.74 -19.22 66.66
C ASP A 43 12.04 -18.60 66.13
N ALA A 44 12.25 -17.49 66.79
CA ALA A 44 13.33 -16.55 66.77
C ALA A 44 14.71 -17.14 67.14
N VAL A 45 15.73 -16.71 66.42
CA VAL A 45 17.07 -16.51 67.01
C VAL A 45 17.62 -15.19 66.51
N THR A 46 17.79 -14.30 67.45
CA THR A 46 18.49 -13.04 67.33
C THR A 46 19.96 -13.30 67.17
N THR A 47 20.61 -12.78 66.15
CA THR A 47 22.04 -12.44 66.18
C THR A 47 22.31 -11.22 65.33
N ASP A 48 22.69 -10.15 66.01
CA ASP A 48 23.24 -8.94 65.45
C ASP A 48 24.48 -9.23 64.56
N ALA A 49 24.41 -8.82 63.32
CA ALA A 49 25.60 -8.43 62.55
C ALA A 49 25.18 -7.35 61.55
N ASP A 50 25.49 -6.13 61.96
CA ASP A 50 25.46 -4.93 61.14
C ASP A 50 26.40 -5.11 59.93
N LEU A 51 25.79 -5.42 58.77
CA LEU A 51 26.44 -5.28 57.50
C LEU A 51 25.43 -4.56 56.56
N SER A 52 25.44 -3.24 56.66
CA SER A 52 24.83 -2.39 55.64
C SER A 52 25.40 -2.77 54.26
N PRO A 53 24.57 -3.26 53.31
CA PRO A 53 24.99 -3.29 51.93
C PRO A 53 25.11 -1.86 51.45
N THR A 54 26.33 -1.40 51.27
CA THR A 54 26.63 -0.21 50.50
C THR A 54 26.07 -0.44 49.10
N THR A 55 24.87 0.10 48.88
CA THR A 55 24.30 0.23 47.55
C THR A 55 25.24 1.15 46.80
N GLY A 56 26.21 0.59 46.14
CA GLY A 56 27.03 1.28 45.16
C GLY A 56 26.11 1.72 44.03
N THR A 57 25.51 2.90 44.20
CA THR A 57 24.96 3.64 43.07
C THR A 57 26.18 3.92 42.18
N THR A 58 26.35 3.07 41.18
CA THR A 58 27.20 3.38 40.03
C THR A 58 26.55 4.58 39.39
N ALA A 59 26.95 5.77 39.84
CA ALA A 59 26.56 7.00 39.18
C ALA A 59 27.06 6.86 37.72
N SER A 60 26.11 6.71 36.80
CA SER A 60 26.40 6.79 35.39
C SER A 60 26.98 8.20 35.16
N PHE A 61 28.27 8.27 34.92
CA PHE A 61 28.96 9.52 34.62
C PHE A 61 28.63 10.06 33.21
N LEU A 62 27.78 9.35 32.47
CA LEU A 62 27.36 9.83 31.18
C LEU A 62 26.25 10.89 31.39
N PRO A 63 26.42 12.06 30.81
CA PRO A 63 25.34 13.06 30.83
C PRO A 63 24.08 12.49 30.25
N PRO A 64 22.91 12.84 30.77
CA PRO A 64 21.64 12.40 30.17
C PRO A 64 21.57 12.86 28.70
N LEU A 65 21.19 11.95 27.80
CA LEU A 65 21.01 12.28 26.41
C LEU A 65 20.00 13.44 26.27
N PRO A 66 20.26 14.43 25.40
CA PRO A 66 19.34 15.49 25.15
C PRO A 66 18.00 14.93 24.64
N SER A 67 16.90 15.63 24.89
CA SER A 67 15.60 15.23 24.34
C SER A 67 15.62 15.23 22.82
N LEU A 68 14.75 14.39 22.20
CA LEU A 68 14.54 14.43 20.76
C LEU A 68 14.08 15.84 20.32
N PRO A 69 14.48 16.29 19.13
CA PRO A 69 14.00 17.55 18.60
C PRO A 69 12.47 17.55 18.50
N HIS A 70 11.83 18.60 19.01
CA HIS A 70 10.38 18.78 18.99
C HIS A 70 9.99 19.57 17.74
N GLY A 71 9.59 18.86 16.69
CA GLY A 71 9.17 19.45 15.43
C GLY A 71 8.10 18.62 14.73
N LYS A 72 7.60 19.13 13.60
CA LYS A 72 6.77 18.34 12.71
C LYS A 72 7.56 17.15 12.21
N THR A 73 7.00 15.95 12.33
CA THR A 73 7.60 14.75 11.77
C THR A 73 7.11 14.51 10.35
N THR A 74 7.99 13.99 9.51
CA THR A 74 7.71 13.59 8.13
C THR A 74 8.32 12.22 7.89
N VAL A 75 7.59 11.35 7.21
CA VAL A 75 8.09 10.02 6.83
C VAL A 75 8.60 10.05 5.41
N ILE A 76 9.84 9.61 5.22
CA ILE A 76 10.54 9.60 3.93
C ILE A 76 10.99 8.17 3.63
N GLY A 77 10.51 7.60 2.53
CA GLY A 77 10.96 6.28 2.06
C GLY A 77 12.12 6.38 1.08
N GLY A 78 13.08 5.46 1.16
CA GLY A 78 14.23 5.44 0.27
C GLY A 78 15.15 4.25 0.45
N VAL A 79 16.29 4.30 -0.22
CA VAL A 79 17.40 3.34 -0.10
C VAL A 79 18.57 4.03 0.56
N ILE A 80 19.12 3.42 1.62
CA ILE A 80 20.31 3.93 2.30
C ILE A 80 21.52 3.73 1.37
N ARG A 81 22.16 4.81 0.93
CA ARG A 81 23.31 4.74 0.04
C ARG A 81 24.65 4.73 0.77
N ARG A 82 24.71 5.44 1.85
CA ARG A 82 25.92 5.57 2.65
C ARG A 82 25.55 5.81 4.10
N ILE A 83 26.32 5.22 4.98
CA ILE A 83 26.29 5.48 6.41
C ILE A 83 27.69 5.96 6.79
N ASP A 84 27.75 7.06 7.50
CA ASP A 84 28.97 7.63 8.05
C ASP A 84 28.83 7.66 9.57
N PRO A 85 29.33 6.64 10.27
CA PRO A 85 29.22 6.56 11.72
C PRO A 85 30.13 7.56 12.48
N VAL A 86 31.06 8.20 11.78
CA VAL A 86 31.93 9.21 12.40
C VAL A 86 31.23 10.57 12.49
N SER A 87 30.41 10.87 11.51
CA SER A 87 29.61 12.11 11.47
C SER A 87 28.15 11.89 11.81
N ASP A 88 27.77 10.70 12.28
CA ASP A 88 26.41 10.30 12.64
C ASP A 88 25.41 10.67 11.53
N GLN A 89 25.76 10.37 10.29
CA GLN A 89 25.02 10.78 9.12
C GLN A 89 24.77 9.61 8.17
N MET A 90 23.54 9.51 7.67
CA MET A 90 23.22 8.63 6.55
C MET A 90 22.81 9.44 5.32
N THR A 91 23.07 8.87 4.16
CA THR A 91 22.60 9.40 2.88
C THR A 91 21.47 8.50 2.34
N LEU A 92 20.28 9.04 2.23
CA LEU A 92 19.09 8.35 1.73
C LEU A 92 18.79 8.78 0.28
N LYS A 93 18.65 7.82 -0.63
CA LYS A 93 18.10 8.04 -1.96
C LYS A 93 16.59 7.86 -1.87
N VAL A 94 15.85 8.97 -1.91
CA VAL A 94 14.39 8.98 -1.77
C VAL A 94 13.72 8.31 -2.98
N TYR A 95 12.68 7.51 -2.73
CA TYR A 95 11.84 6.94 -3.77
C TYR A 95 11.12 8.03 -4.57
N GLY A 96 10.94 7.78 -5.87
CA GLY A 96 10.32 8.77 -6.75
C GLY A 96 11.28 9.78 -7.36
N GLY A 97 12.57 9.72 -7.01
CA GLY A 97 13.62 10.55 -7.61
C GLY A 97 14.00 11.73 -6.74
N GLY A 98 14.92 12.53 -7.25
CA GLY A 98 15.47 13.68 -6.54
C GLY A 98 16.93 13.49 -6.13
N LYS A 99 17.48 14.52 -5.47
CA LYS A 99 18.84 14.46 -4.92
C LYS A 99 18.85 13.58 -3.68
N PRO A 100 19.94 12.80 -3.45
CA PRO A 100 20.13 12.11 -2.19
C PRO A 100 20.04 13.07 -1.00
N MET A 101 19.33 12.67 0.04
CA MET A 101 19.14 13.45 1.24
C MET A 101 20.12 12.99 2.32
N LYS A 102 20.76 13.93 3.00
CA LYS A 102 21.55 13.67 4.18
C LYS A 102 20.67 13.79 5.41
N ILE A 103 20.74 12.80 6.29
CA ILE A 103 19.93 12.70 7.49
C ILE A 103 20.86 12.38 8.65
N LEU A 104 20.80 13.19 9.69
CA LEU A 104 21.54 12.95 10.93
C LEU A 104 20.81 11.90 11.77
N PHE A 105 21.57 11.12 12.51
CA PHE A 105 21.07 10.18 13.50
C PHE A 105 22.03 10.11 14.67
N ASP A 106 21.57 9.68 15.84
CA ASP A 106 22.38 9.42 17.02
C ASP A 106 21.75 8.32 17.88
N GLU A 107 22.23 8.16 19.11
CA GLU A 107 21.75 7.15 20.07
C GLU A 107 20.27 7.31 20.44
N ARG A 108 19.65 8.46 20.18
CA ARG A 108 18.22 8.72 20.37
C ARG A 108 17.38 8.15 19.22
N THR A 109 17.98 7.93 18.05
CA THR A 109 17.31 7.37 16.87
C THR A 109 16.93 5.92 17.12
N GLN A 110 15.68 5.59 16.87
CA GLN A 110 15.20 4.22 17.02
C GLN A 110 15.31 3.48 15.69
N LEU A 111 15.97 2.32 15.70
CA LEU A 111 16.09 1.47 14.54
C LEU A 111 15.20 0.24 14.68
N TYR A 112 14.45 -0.06 13.62
CA TYR A 112 13.62 -1.24 13.50
C TYR A 112 13.93 -1.98 12.20
N ARG A 113 14.03 -3.31 12.27
CA ARG A 113 14.07 -4.19 11.10
C ARG A 113 12.85 -5.10 11.11
N ASP A 114 12.01 -4.99 10.08
CA ASP A 114 10.74 -5.71 9.99
C ASP A 114 9.86 -5.57 11.25
N GLY A 115 9.85 -4.38 11.85
CA GLY A 115 9.08 -4.07 13.05
C GLY A 115 9.76 -4.45 14.38
N VAL A 116 10.91 -5.12 14.36
CA VAL A 116 11.66 -5.47 15.56
C VAL A 116 12.76 -4.45 15.81
N ARG A 117 12.84 -3.93 17.03
CA ARG A 117 13.90 -2.97 17.42
C ARG A 117 15.27 -3.63 17.36
N THR A 118 16.22 -2.98 16.70
CA THR A 118 17.59 -3.44 16.49
C THR A 118 18.60 -2.33 16.82
N PRO A 119 19.87 -2.68 17.10
CA PRO A 119 20.93 -1.69 17.28
C PRO A 119 21.18 -0.87 16.00
N LEU A 120 21.66 0.37 16.17
CA LEU A 120 22.00 1.25 15.04
C LEU A 120 23.08 0.66 14.12
N ASP A 121 23.99 -0.15 14.67
CA ASP A 121 25.05 -0.83 13.92
C ASP A 121 24.52 -1.87 12.90
N ASP A 122 23.24 -2.22 12.96
CA ASP A 122 22.62 -3.13 12.01
C ASP A 122 22.22 -2.45 10.69
N MET A 123 22.29 -1.12 10.62
CA MET A 123 22.07 -0.41 9.35
C MET A 123 23.12 -0.79 8.31
N ARG A 124 22.67 -1.04 7.09
CA ARG A 124 23.56 -1.35 5.96
C ARG A 124 23.25 -0.42 4.78
N ALA A 125 24.27 -0.14 3.99
CA ALA A 125 24.06 0.42 2.65
C ALA A 125 23.23 -0.56 1.83
N GLU A 126 22.41 -0.02 0.94
CA GLU A 126 21.43 -0.70 0.09
C GLU A 126 20.18 -1.24 0.83
N ASP A 127 20.07 -1.03 2.16
CA ASP A 127 18.82 -1.32 2.87
C ASP A 127 17.71 -0.37 2.41
N HIS A 128 16.52 -0.94 2.19
CA HIS A 128 15.30 -0.16 2.00
C HIS A 128 14.80 0.32 3.36
N ALA A 129 14.57 1.62 3.49
CA ALA A 129 14.17 2.21 4.74
C ALA A 129 13.03 3.21 4.59
N SER A 130 12.18 3.25 5.61
CA SER A 130 11.24 4.33 5.88
C SER A 130 11.74 5.09 7.10
N VAL A 131 12.07 6.35 6.93
CA VAL A 131 12.69 7.18 7.95
C VAL A 131 11.70 8.24 8.40
N GLU A 132 11.35 8.23 9.68
CA GLU A 132 10.64 9.32 10.31
C GLU A 132 11.65 10.39 10.67
N THR A 133 11.46 11.58 10.12
CA THR A 133 12.40 12.70 10.25
C THR A 133 11.75 13.91 10.91
N THR A 134 12.55 14.69 11.61
CA THR A 134 12.21 16.02 12.10
C THR A 134 13.35 16.98 11.78
N LEU A 135 13.18 18.27 12.05
CA LEU A 135 14.25 19.25 11.92
C LEU A 135 14.94 19.45 13.26
N ASP A 136 16.28 19.43 13.24
CA ASP A 136 17.15 19.86 14.34
C ASP A 136 17.93 21.09 13.85
N GLY A 137 17.40 22.28 14.12
CA GLY A 137 17.86 23.50 13.47
C GLY A 137 17.55 23.46 11.96
N ASP A 138 18.60 23.53 11.14
CA ASP A 138 18.51 23.45 9.67
C ASP A 138 18.75 22.03 9.13
N ASP A 139 19.11 21.10 9.99
CA ASP A 139 19.45 19.73 9.61
C ASP A 139 18.24 18.79 9.76
N VAL A 140 18.18 17.80 8.88
CA VAL A 140 17.17 16.73 8.93
C VAL A 140 17.71 15.64 9.87
N PHE A 141 16.95 15.37 10.92
CA PHE A 141 17.27 14.38 11.94
C PHE A 141 16.32 13.18 11.90
N ALA A 142 16.84 11.96 12.01
CA ALA A 142 16.06 10.74 12.06
C ALA A 142 15.55 10.47 13.48
N VAL A 143 14.25 10.46 13.67
CA VAL A 143 13.59 10.04 14.92
C VAL A 143 13.53 8.51 14.97
N SER A 144 13.09 7.89 13.88
CA SER A 144 13.08 6.44 13.73
C SER A 144 13.42 6.02 12.31
N VAL A 145 14.05 4.86 12.18
CA VAL A 145 14.40 4.22 10.90
C VAL A 145 13.80 2.83 10.88
N HIS A 146 12.90 2.59 9.96
CA HIS A 146 12.27 1.30 9.74
C HIS A 146 12.86 0.66 8.50
N MET A 147 13.75 -0.32 8.69
CA MET A 147 14.34 -1.08 7.60
C MET A 147 13.43 -2.25 7.21
N LEU A 148 13.42 -2.55 5.94
CA LEU A 148 12.68 -3.66 5.36
C LEU A 148 13.66 -4.70 4.83
N SER A 149 13.52 -5.96 5.25
CA SER A 149 14.32 -7.08 4.73
C SER A 149 13.91 -7.45 3.30
N ARG A 150 12.76 -6.96 2.85
CA ARG A 150 12.27 -7.15 1.48
C ARG A 150 12.11 -5.80 0.79
N SER A 151 12.33 -5.78 -0.50
CA SER A 151 12.04 -4.59 -1.32
C SER A 151 10.60 -4.15 -1.12
N PRO A 152 10.33 -2.83 -0.97
CA PRO A 152 8.97 -2.32 -0.89
C PRO A 152 8.16 -2.76 -2.10
N GLN A 153 6.99 -3.31 -1.84
CA GLN A 153 6.05 -3.73 -2.86
C GLN A 153 4.92 -2.72 -2.96
N GLY A 154 4.44 -2.53 -4.16
CA GLY A 154 3.29 -1.69 -4.43
C GLY A 154 2.37 -2.33 -5.47
N GLU A 155 1.14 -1.86 -5.49
CA GLU A 155 0.18 -2.21 -6.54
C GLU A 155 -0.42 -0.92 -7.08
N CYS A 156 -0.54 -0.84 -8.40
CA CYS A 156 -1.22 0.27 -9.05
C CYS A 156 -2.06 -0.22 -10.21
N GLU A 157 -3.19 0.43 -10.41
CA GLU A 157 -4.04 0.26 -11.58
C GLU A 157 -3.91 1.50 -12.47
N GLY A 158 -3.82 1.28 -13.77
CA GLY A 158 -3.68 2.39 -14.69
C GLY A 158 -3.82 2.01 -16.14
N GLN A 159 -3.96 3.05 -16.96
CA GLN A 159 -4.04 2.93 -18.40
C GLN A 159 -2.66 3.04 -19.03
N VAL A 160 -2.30 2.09 -19.88
CA VAL A 160 -1.04 2.12 -20.62
C VAL A 160 -1.00 3.32 -21.56
N LEU A 161 -0.04 4.20 -21.35
CA LEU A 161 0.27 5.32 -22.24
C LEU A 161 1.25 4.90 -23.33
N ALA A 162 2.26 4.12 -22.97
CA ALA A 162 3.27 3.60 -23.88
C ALA A 162 3.95 2.37 -23.28
N PHE A 163 4.40 1.47 -24.14
CA PHE A 163 5.32 0.38 -23.80
C PHE A 163 6.50 0.43 -24.78
N ASP A 164 7.72 0.47 -24.24
CA ASP A 164 8.95 0.38 -25.01
C ASP A 164 9.55 -1.04 -24.88
N PRO A 165 9.41 -1.90 -25.88
CA PRO A 165 9.93 -3.26 -25.83
C PRO A 165 11.46 -3.33 -25.84
N ARG A 166 12.17 -2.27 -26.25
CA ARG A 166 13.65 -2.26 -26.27
C ARG A 166 14.22 -2.10 -24.87
N ASN A 167 13.58 -1.24 -24.06
CA ASN A 167 14.02 -0.97 -22.70
C ASN A 167 13.20 -1.76 -21.67
N GLY A 168 12.13 -2.44 -22.10
CA GLY A 168 11.20 -3.11 -21.22
C GLY A 168 10.46 -2.11 -20.29
N GLU A 169 10.25 -0.86 -20.71
CA GLU A 169 9.61 0.15 -19.89
C GLU A 169 8.13 0.32 -20.26
N VAL A 170 7.25 0.16 -19.30
CA VAL A 170 5.83 0.52 -19.43
C VAL A 170 5.57 1.84 -18.71
N THR A 171 4.91 2.75 -19.40
CA THR A 171 4.39 4.00 -18.82
C THR A 171 2.89 3.87 -18.74
N LEU A 172 2.33 4.03 -17.55
CA LEU A 172 0.90 3.99 -17.31
C LEU A 172 0.45 5.26 -16.60
N ARG A 173 -0.80 5.67 -16.87
CA ARG A 173 -1.48 6.72 -16.11
C ARG A 173 -2.21 6.05 -14.96
N ASN A 174 -1.79 6.35 -13.74
CA ASN A 174 -2.43 5.81 -12.54
C ASN A 174 -3.89 6.28 -12.45
N THR A 175 -4.81 5.34 -12.22
CA THR A 175 -6.25 5.63 -12.13
C THR A 175 -6.59 6.52 -10.92
N LEU A 176 -5.84 6.39 -9.82
CA LEU A 176 -6.10 7.13 -8.58
C LEU A 176 -5.53 8.56 -8.63
N SER A 177 -4.26 8.72 -9.04
CA SER A 177 -3.59 10.02 -9.02
C SER A 177 -3.66 10.77 -10.34
N GLY A 178 -3.95 10.07 -11.45
CA GLY A 178 -3.85 10.61 -12.81
C GLY A 178 -2.43 10.84 -13.32
N GLU A 179 -1.42 10.64 -12.46
CA GLU A 179 -0.01 10.86 -12.76
C GLU A 179 0.59 9.69 -13.55
N PRO A 180 1.57 9.97 -14.44
CA PRO A 180 2.27 8.92 -15.16
C PRO A 180 3.27 8.20 -14.25
N ILE A 181 3.20 6.87 -14.23
CA ILE A 181 4.13 5.99 -13.55
C ILE A 181 4.91 5.19 -14.59
N LYS A 182 6.23 5.07 -14.39
CA LYS A 182 7.12 4.27 -15.21
C LYS A 182 7.57 3.05 -14.44
N LEU A 183 7.37 1.87 -15.02
CA LEU A 183 7.76 0.59 -14.45
C LEU A 183 8.58 -0.19 -15.47
N ARG A 184 9.58 -0.92 -14.99
CA ARG A 184 10.36 -1.82 -15.82
C ARG A 184 9.71 -3.20 -15.84
N VAL A 185 9.54 -3.74 -17.04
CA VAL A 185 9.05 -5.10 -17.30
C VAL A 185 10.26 -5.96 -17.65
N GLU A 186 10.52 -6.96 -16.84
CA GLU A 186 11.66 -7.88 -17.01
C GLU A 186 11.19 -9.24 -17.54
N ALA A 187 12.14 -10.10 -17.92
CA ALA A 187 11.81 -11.45 -18.37
C ALA A 187 11.10 -12.32 -17.32
N ARG A 188 11.28 -11.97 -16.03
CA ARG A 188 10.61 -12.63 -14.89
C ARG A 188 9.22 -12.12 -14.61
N THR A 189 8.84 -10.98 -15.19
CA THR A 189 7.51 -10.37 -14.99
C THR A 189 6.44 -11.29 -15.55
N THR A 190 5.49 -11.69 -14.71
CA THR A 190 4.34 -12.48 -15.14
C THR A 190 3.28 -11.58 -15.75
N ILE A 191 2.76 -11.94 -16.93
CA ILE A 191 1.68 -11.20 -17.58
C ILE A 191 0.49 -12.14 -17.75
N ALA A 192 -0.64 -11.76 -17.14
CA ALA A 192 -1.87 -12.53 -17.21
C ALA A 192 -3.03 -11.64 -17.66
N ARG A 193 -4.04 -12.20 -18.30
CA ARG A 193 -5.27 -11.50 -18.60
C ARG A 193 -6.28 -11.83 -17.52
N MET A 194 -6.75 -10.81 -16.81
CA MET A 194 -7.82 -10.91 -15.83
C MET A 194 -9.03 -10.10 -16.33
N GLY A 195 -10.20 -10.49 -15.91
CA GLY A 195 -11.44 -10.01 -16.50
C GLY A 195 -11.88 -10.95 -17.63
N GLN A 196 -13.15 -11.20 -17.77
CA GLN A 196 -13.68 -12.11 -18.79
C GLN A 196 -13.93 -11.33 -20.08
N PRO A 197 -13.04 -11.34 -21.06
CA PRO A 197 -13.47 -11.10 -22.41
C PRO A 197 -14.35 -12.28 -22.82
N ALA A 198 -15.53 -12.01 -23.31
CA ALA A 198 -16.45 -13.06 -23.75
C ALA A 198 -15.85 -14.02 -24.80
N PHE A 199 -14.72 -13.66 -25.43
CA PHE A 199 -14.09 -14.41 -26.52
C PHE A 199 -12.56 -14.19 -26.56
N ALA A 200 -11.78 -14.78 -25.67
CA ALA A 200 -10.33 -14.68 -25.81
C ALA A 200 -9.63 -16.03 -25.70
N SER A 201 -9.09 -16.48 -26.82
CA SER A 201 -8.17 -17.59 -26.95
C SER A 201 -6.81 -17.11 -27.48
N SER A 202 -6.16 -16.17 -26.77
CA SER A 202 -4.83 -15.72 -27.16
C SER A 202 -3.86 -15.81 -25.99
N VAL A 203 -2.64 -16.24 -26.28
CA VAL A 203 -1.53 -16.24 -25.33
C VAL A 203 -1.28 -14.78 -24.90
N THR A 204 -1.38 -14.53 -23.62
CA THR A 204 -1.13 -13.22 -23.03
C THR A 204 0.37 -12.92 -22.99
N GLY A 205 0.77 -11.73 -23.36
CA GLY A 205 2.17 -11.33 -23.38
C GLY A 205 2.36 -9.83 -23.45
N THR A 206 3.58 -9.39 -23.67
CA THR A 206 3.94 -7.97 -23.80
C THR A 206 3.24 -7.26 -24.95
N SER A 207 2.77 -8.00 -25.97
CA SER A 207 1.94 -7.46 -27.07
C SER A 207 0.62 -6.88 -26.61
N ASP A 208 0.13 -7.34 -25.45
CA ASP A 208 -1.13 -6.84 -24.86
C ASP A 208 -0.93 -5.54 -24.07
N LEU A 209 0.31 -5.13 -23.83
CA LEU A 209 0.66 -3.83 -23.23
C LEU A 209 0.54 -2.69 -24.25
N MET A 210 -0.53 -2.71 -25.02
CA MET A 210 -0.80 -1.68 -26.02
C MET A 210 -1.35 -0.41 -25.38
N ARG A 211 -1.15 0.71 -26.07
CA ARG A 211 -1.68 2.00 -25.64
C ARG A 211 -3.20 1.91 -25.44
N GLY A 212 -3.67 2.42 -24.31
CA GLY A 212 -5.08 2.38 -23.92
C GLY A 212 -5.49 1.11 -23.18
N ALA A 213 -4.64 0.09 -23.06
CA ALA A 213 -4.96 -1.07 -22.21
C ALA A 213 -5.06 -0.65 -20.74
N LEU A 214 -6.04 -1.17 -20.02
CA LEU A 214 -6.19 -1.03 -18.57
C LEU A 214 -5.49 -2.22 -17.91
N ILE A 215 -4.55 -1.94 -17.01
CA ILE A 215 -3.76 -2.97 -16.34
C ILE A 215 -3.67 -2.69 -14.85
N SER A 216 -3.58 -3.77 -14.05
CA SER A 216 -3.11 -3.72 -12.67
C SER A 216 -1.70 -4.29 -12.61
N VAL A 217 -0.80 -3.61 -11.92
CA VAL A 217 0.61 -3.99 -11.81
C VAL A 217 1.01 -4.10 -10.36
N LYS A 218 1.52 -5.28 -9.99
CA LYS A 218 2.29 -5.45 -8.75
C LYS A 218 3.75 -5.23 -9.07
N PHE A 219 4.41 -4.39 -8.29
CA PHE A 219 5.80 -4.02 -8.54
C PHE A 219 6.59 -3.95 -7.25
N GLU A 220 7.90 -4.08 -7.38
CA GLU A 220 8.88 -3.91 -6.32
C GLU A 220 9.80 -2.74 -6.65
N ALA A 221 10.29 -2.05 -5.63
CA ALA A 221 11.35 -1.07 -5.84
C ALA A 221 12.70 -1.80 -5.98
N ASP A 222 13.44 -1.51 -7.06
CA ASP A 222 14.82 -1.98 -7.17
C ASP A 222 15.78 -1.17 -6.26
N ASN A 223 17.03 -1.62 -6.17
CA ASN A 223 18.06 -0.93 -5.37
C ASN A 223 18.34 0.51 -5.87
N ALA A 224 17.88 0.88 -7.04
CA ALA A 224 17.94 2.25 -7.55
C ALA A 224 16.69 3.07 -7.19
N GLY A 225 15.67 2.46 -6.60
CA GLY A 225 14.38 3.06 -6.30
C GLY A 225 13.47 3.18 -7.53
N ALA A 226 13.79 2.46 -8.63
CA ALA A 226 12.91 2.34 -9.79
C ALA A 226 11.94 1.18 -9.58
N GLY A 227 10.70 1.33 -10.03
CA GLY A 227 9.72 0.25 -9.95
C GLY A 227 9.99 -0.83 -11.00
N VAL A 228 10.03 -2.08 -10.56
CA VAL A 228 10.12 -3.27 -11.42
C VAL A 228 8.84 -4.06 -11.28
N ALA A 229 8.15 -4.30 -12.39
CA ALA A 229 6.92 -5.07 -12.38
C ALA A 229 7.22 -6.55 -12.08
N ASP A 230 6.55 -7.09 -11.06
CA ASP A 230 6.56 -8.51 -10.74
C ASP A 230 5.43 -9.24 -11.47
N ALA A 231 4.22 -8.70 -11.39
CA ALA A 231 3.05 -9.25 -12.07
C ALA A 231 2.21 -8.13 -12.71
N ILE A 232 1.79 -8.37 -13.95
CA ILE A 232 0.90 -7.50 -14.70
C ILE A 232 -0.39 -8.26 -15.01
N SER A 233 -1.52 -7.73 -14.57
CA SER A 233 -2.84 -8.24 -14.89
C SER A 233 -3.50 -7.31 -15.89
N ILE A 234 -3.77 -7.79 -17.10
CA ILE A 234 -4.47 -7.03 -18.13
C ILE A 234 -5.97 -7.14 -17.85
N LEU A 235 -6.58 -6.02 -17.48
CA LEU A 235 -7.99 -5.94 -17.12
C LEU A 235 -8.87 -5.74 -18.35
N ALA A 236 -8.45 -4.85 -19.26
CA ALA A 236 -9.15 -4.58 -20.51
C ALA A 236 -8.19 -4.11 -21.60
N THR A 237 -8.47 -4.49 -22.83
CA THR A 237 -7.81 -3.94 -24.02
C THR A 237 -8.82 -3.21 -24.89
N PRO A 238 -8.43 -2.14 -25.62
CA PRO A 238 -9.33 -1.45 -26.52
C PRO A 238 -10.04 -2.42 -27.48
N GLY A 239 -11.37 -2.32 -27.57
CA GLY A 239 -12.22 -3.20 -28.38
C GLY A 239 -12.66 -4.49 -27.69
N SER A 240 -12.15 -4.81 -26.50
CA SER A 240 -12.63 -5.98 -25.73
C SER A 240 -14.08 -5.80 -25.29
N GLY A 241 -14.86 -6.86 -25.41
CA GLY A 241 -16.25 -6.93 -24.95
C GLY A 241 -16.35 -7.51 -23.53
N PHE A 242 -17.27 -6.96 -22.75
CA PHE A 242 -17.52 -7.34 -21.36
C PHE A 242 -19.01 -7.53 -21.10
N TYR A 243 -19.31 -8.38 -20.13
CA TYR A 243 -20.66 -8.56 -19.62
C TYR A 243 -20.64 -8.35 -18.10
N PHE A 244 -21.35 -7.34 -17.65
CA PHE A 244 -21.52 -6.98 -16.25
C PHE A 244 -22.94 -7.33 -15.81
N SER A 245 -23.09 -7.87 -14.61
CA SER A 245 -24.39 -8.15 -14.01
C SER A 245 -24.32 -7.91 -12.51
N GLY A 246 -25.15 -7.02 -12.01
CA GLY A 246 -25.13 -6.67 -10.59
C GLY A 246 -26.13 -5.60 -10.24
N ASN A 247 -25.96 -4.99 -9.08
CA ASN A 247 -26.81 -3.92 -8.61
C ASN A 247 -26.22 -2.56 -8.97
N VAL A 248 -27.08 -1.63 -9.36
CA VAL A 248 -26.71 -0.24 -9.62
C VAL A 248 -26.36 0.43 -8.29
N THR A 249 -25.14 0.93 -8.16
CA THR A 249 -24.67 1.65 -6.97
C THR A 249 -24.55 3.15 -7.19
N PHE A 250 -24.55 3.57 -8.45
CA PHE A 250 -24.55 4.99 -8.83
C PHE A 250 -25.14 5.14 -10.21
N LEU A 251 -25.94 6.19 -10.40
CA LEU A 251 -26.54 6.51 -11.68
C LEU A 251 -26.52 8.02 -11.93
N ASP A 252 -25.91 8.44 -13.02
CA ASP A 252 -25.99 9.80 -13.54
C ASP A 252 -26.53 9.80 -14.96
N MET A 253 -27.82 10.06 -15.08
CA MET A 253 -28.52 10.14 -16.37
C MET A 253 -28.08 11.32 -17.22
N HIS A 254 -27.56 12.38 -16.59
CA HIS A 254 -27.12 13.57 -17.32
C HIS A 254 -25.74 13.37 -17.94
N ALA A 255 -24.83 12.78 -17.18
CA ALA A 255 -23.50 12.40 -17.65
C ALA A 255 -23.51 11.09 -18.46
N GLY A 256 -24.59 10.31 -18.40
CA GLY A 256 -24.67 9.01 -19.02
C GLY A 256 -23.71 8.01 -18.38
N LEU A 257 -23.66 7.96 -17.06
CA LEU A 257 -22.79 7.08 -16.29
C LEU A 257 -23.61 6.19 -15.36
N ILE A 258 -23.25 4.92 -15.31
CA ILE A 258 -23.79 3.94 -14.37
C ILE A 258 -22.64 3.19 -13.70
N ALA A 259 -22.68 3.04 -12.38
CA ALA A 259 -21.80 2.13 -11.66
C ALA A 259 -22.58 0.89 -11.22
N ILE A 260 -21.99 -0.28 -11.46
CA ILE A 260 -22.57 -1.58 -11.16
C ILE A 260 -21.59 -2.34 -10.28
N THR A 261 -22.06 -2.84 -9.14
CA THR A 261 -21.27 -3.77 -8.32
C THR A 261 -21.61 -5.19 -8.72
N ASP A 262 -20.61 -5.91 -9.25
CA ASP A 262 -20.75 -7.31 -9.65
C ASP A 262 -20.59 -8.21 -8.40
N PRO A 263 -21.58 -9.02 -8.04
CA PRO A 263 -21.52 -9.86 -6.84
C PRO A 263 -20.53 -11.02 -6.96
N ARG A 264 -19.93 -11.26 -8.14
CA ARG A 264 -18.96 -12.34 -8.35
C ARG A 264 -17.57 -11.98 -7.86
N ASP A 265 -17.19 -10.73 -7.98
CA ASP A 265 -15.87 -10.22 -7.60
C ASP A 265 -15.92 -9.02 -6.64
N GLU A 266 -17.14 -8.62 -6.26
CA GLU A 266 -17.42 -7.48 -5.35
C GLU A 266 -16.84 -6.14 -5.84
N ARG A 267 -16.52 -6.05 -7.13
CA ARG A 267 -15.98 -4.84 -7.75
C ARG A 267 -17.07 -3.98 -8.32
N SER A 268 -16.87 -2.67 -8.24
CA SER A 268 -17.71 -1.67 -8.87
C SER A 268 -17.12 -1.26 -10.22
N TYR A 269 -17.93 -1.32 -11.26
CA TYR A 269 -17.56 -0.97 -12.63
C TYR A 269 -18.36 0.24 -13.09
N THR A 270 -17.66 1.31 -13.47
CA THR A 270 -18.29 2.51 -14.06
C THR A 270 -18.36 2.33 -15.56
N ILE A 271 -19.58 2.43 -16.11
CA ILE A 271 -19.86 2.20 -17.51
C ILE A 271 -20.58 3.43 -18.08
N ALA A 272 -20.06 3.95 -19.17
CA ALA A 272 -20.71 5.02 -19.90
C ALA A 272 -21.84 4.45 -20.77
N PHE A 273 -22.96 5.14 -20.84
CA PHE A 273 -24.08 4.80 -21.70
C PHE A 273 -24.76 6.06 -22.26
N ASP A 274 -25.48 5.91 -23.36
CA ASP A 274 -26.28 6.99 -23.92
C ASP A 274 -27.76 6.78 -23.52
N PRO A 275 -28.32 7.60 -22.60
CA PRO A 275 -29.70 7.42 -22.14
C PRO A 275 -30.73 7.47 -23.26
N ALA A 276 -30.45 8.17 -24.36
CA ALA A 276 -31.35 8.24 -25.50
C ALA A 276 -31.42 6.91 -26.29
N ARG A 277 -30.35 6.12 -26.25
CA ARG A 277 -30.29 4.82 -26.97
C ARG A 277 -30.86 3.66 -26.16
N PHE A 278 -31.07 3.84 -24.86
CA PHE A 278 -31.55 2.79 -23.97
C PHE A 278 -32.88 3.21 -23.30
N PRO A 279 -34.03 2.92 -23.91
CA PRO A 279 -35.32 3.26 -23.32
C PRO A 279 -35.55 2.71 -21.92
N ALA A 280 -35.00 1.52 -21.63
CA ALA A 280 -35.02 0.90 -20.29
C ALA A 280 -34.35 1.73 -19.23
N SER A 281 -33.47 2.69 -19.59
CA SER A 281 -32.82 3.56 -18.61
C SER A 281 -33.74 4.52 -17.89
N ARG A 282 -34.97 4.70 -18.37
CA ARG A 282 -35.97 5.59 -17.74
C ARG A 282 -36.52 5.02 -16.44
N ASP A 283 -36.51 3.68 -16.31
CA ASP A 283 -36.98 2.98 -15.12
C ASP A 283 -35.81 2.57 -14.23
N LEU A 284 -34.59 3.03 -14.55
CA LEU A 284 -33.38 2.65 -13.88
C LEU A 284 -33.16 3.50 -12.62
N HIS A 285 -32.93 2.82 -11.49
CA HIS A 285 -32.69 3.45 -10.19
C HIS A 285 -31.46 2.80 -9.50
N GLU A 286 -30.89 3.49 -8.53
CA GLU A 286 -29.92 2.89 -7.63
C GLU A 286 -30.55 1.74 -6.83
N GLY A 287 -29.83 0.64 -6.67
CA GLY A 287 -30.31 -0.60 -6.05
C GLY A 287 -30.92 -1.61 -7.04
N GLU A 288 -31.27 -1.20 -8.24
CA GLU A 288 -31.83 -2.07 -9.28
C GLU A 288 -30.80 -3.08 -9.78
N ARG A 289 -31.32 -4.26 -10.14
CA ARG A 289 -30.48 -5.29 -10.75
C ARG A 289 -30.47 -5.15 -12.25
N VAL A 290 -29.26 -5.05 -12.80
CA VAL A 290 -29.07 -4.83 -14.24
C VAL A 290 -28.07 -5.81 -14.84
N SER A 291 -28.16 -5.99 -16.15
CA SER A 291 -27.06 -6.55 -16.93
C SER A 291 -26.68 -5.59 -18.06
N VAL A 292 -25.38 -5.43 -18.24
CA VAL A 292 -24.83 -4.54 -19.27
C VAL A 292 -23.80 -5.29 -20.08
N THR A 293 -24.00 -5.29 -21.40
CA THR A 293 -22.92 -5.65 -22.35
C THR A 293 -22.22 -4.36 -22.74
N ALA A 294 -20.92 -4.31 -22.56
CA ALA A 294 -20.12 -3.12 -22.87
C ALA A 294 -18.85 -3.50 -23.64
N SER A 295 -18.27 -2.55 -24.31
CA SER A 295 -16.94 -2.63 -24.89
C SER A 295 -16.02 -1.62 -24.21
N PHE A 296 -14.74 -1.94 -24.09
CA PHE A 296 -13.75 -0.99 -23.59
C PHE A 296 -13.19 -0.19 -24.77
N ASP A 297 -13.32 1.14 -24.74
CA ASP A 297 -12.90 2.02 -25.84
C ASP A 297 -11.42 2.47 -25.74
N GLY A 298 -10.72 2.04 -24.68
CA GLY A 298 -9.36 2.47 -24.35
C GLY A 298 -9.32 3.58 -23.31
N LYS A 299 -10.49 4.02 -22.81
CA LYS A 299 -10.60 5.00 -21.71
C LYS A 299 -11.59 4.54 -20.66
N GLN A 300 -12.71 3.98 -21.08
CA GLN A 300 -13.83 3.59 -20.24
C GLN A 300 -14.62 2.45 -20.88
N TYR A 301 -15.46 1.80 -20.10
CA TYR A 301 -16.43 0.85 -20.60
C TYR A 301 -17.61 1.62 -21.21
N VAL A 302 -18.04 1.24 -22.40
CA VAL A 302 -19.17 1.85 -23.11
C VAL A 302 -20.23 0.80 -23.35
N ALA A 303 -21.42 1.03 -22.82
CA ALA A 303 -22.55 0.10 -22.96
C ALA A 303 -22.99 -0.04 -24.43
N SER A 304 -23.15 -1.27 -24.87
CA SER A 304 -23.78 -1.62 -26.15
C SER A 304 -25.19 -2.19 -25.95
N LYS A 305 -25.47 -2.79 -24.79
CA LYS A 305 -26.77 -3.29 -24.38
C LYS A 305 -26.97 -3.12 -22.88
N LEU A 306 -28.14 -2.71 -22.44
CA LEU A 306 -28.54 -2.57 -21.05
C LEU A 306 -29.93 -3.23 -20.88
N SER A 307 -30.07 -4.03 -19.82
CA SER A 307 -31.35 -4.68 -19.45
C SER A 307 -31.54 -4.55 -17.94
N VAL A 308 -32.74 -4.19 -17.52
CA VAL A 308 -33.17 -4.08 -16.11
C VAL A 308 -34.02 -5.30 -15.79
N TYR A 309 -33.92 -5.83 -14.55
CA TYR A 309 -34.62 -7.04 -14.10
C TYR A 309 -35.59 -6.76 -12.96
#